data_6998e8484b7fd7ee29631ad3b56e2a73
#
_entry.id   6998e8484b7fd7ee29631ad3b56e2a73
#
_cell.length_a   1.000
_cell.length_b   1.000
_cell.length_c   1.000
_cell.angle_alpha   90.00
_cell.angle_beta   90.00
_cell.angle_gamma   90.00
#
_symmetry.space_group_name_H-M   'P 1'
#
loop_
_entity.id
_entity.type
_entity.pdbx_description
1 polymer ?
#
loop_
_entity_poly.entity_id
_entity_poly.type
_entity_poly.pdbx_seq_one_letter_code
_entity_poly.pdbx_strand_id
1 'polypeptide(L)'
;MLKQVKQLSLAAMLAVSANVGFAEDAVGLDLNSGRGGEGQRVDDGTEFRVCADQDLMPFSNSKQEGFENKIAEVIAKDLGKKLTYQFWYDRMGFLRNTLNAKRCDVVMGTTQDNDALRTSKPYYRSGNVYVWRKESNYNITNWDSPDLKKGFIGVVGQSPATIPMNDHDLIGNARPYRQQRDLNLPPSYLIDDLAKKEIDIAIAWGPIGGYFAKNNKVPMEVRLIPEYENADHIQRAKGKEYWNISMGVRKKDKERMELINAAIDRNQDKINKILDDYGVPHVPVVADDSIVKMAHEKSDASRAAVVPKSE
;
A
#
# COMPACT_ATOMS: atom_id res chain seq x y z
N MET A 1 -62.53 -48.64 -29.34
CA MET A 1 -63.52 -47.88 -30.13
C MET A 1 -63.08 -46.43 -30.24
N LEU A 2 -62.91 -46.04 -31.48
CA LEU A 2 -63.04 -44.69 -32.07
C LEU A 2 -62.46 -43.49 -31.34
N LYS A 3 -61.38 -42.93 -31.94
CA LYS A 3 -61.35 -41.81 -32.88
C LYS A 3 -61.96 -40.50 -32.33
N GLN A 4 -61.13 -39.47 -32.22
CA GLN A 4 -61.11 -38.40 -33.21
C GLN A 4 -59.94 -37.43 -33.00
N VAL A 5 -59.28 -37.16 -34.08
CA VAL A 5 -58.39 -36.10 -34.41
C VAL A 5 -59.15 -34.79 -34.55
N LYS A 6 -58.69 -33.68 -34.07
CA LYS A 6 -58.95 -32.38 -34.69
C LYS A 6 -57.70 -31.43 -34.57
N GLN A 7 -57.44 -30.95 -35.75
CA GLN A 7 -56.39 -30.10 -36.21
C GLN A 7 -56.51 -28.64 -35.75
N LEU A 8 -55.28 -28.02 -35.67
CA LEU A 8 -54.93 -26.68 -36.15
C LEU A 8 -55.61 -25.43 -35.58
N SER A 9 -54.81 -24.59 -34.98
CA SER A 9 -54.71 -23.20 -35.47
C SER A 9 -53.39 -22.60 -35.07
N LEU A 10 -52.58 -22.25 -36.06
CA LEU A 10 -51.31 -21.49 -35.99
C LEU A 10 -51.69 -20.02 -35.83
N ALA A 11 -51.38 -19.44 -34.65
CA ALA A 11 -51.45 -18.00 -34.47
C ALA A 11 -50.01 -17.51 -34.29
N ALA A 12 -49.48 -16.86 -35.32
CA ALA A 12 -48.24 -16.14 -35.29
C ALA A 12 -48.38 -14.88 -34.41
N MET A 13 -47.77 -14.86 -33.24
CA MET A 13 -47.57 -13.64 -32.51
C MET A 13 -46.18 -13.09 -32.86
N LEU A 14 -46.17 -11.98 -33.58
CA LEU A 14 -45.01 -11.11 -33.75
C LEU A 14 -44.64 -10.54 -32.36
N ALA A 15 -43.56 -11.04 -31.78
CA ALA A 15 -42.91 -10.39 -30.63
C ALA A 15 -42.03 -9.27 -31.17
N VAL A 16 -42.46 -8.04 -30.98
CA VAL A 16 -41.61 -6.85 -31.11
C VAL A 16 -40.67 -6.86 -29.94
N SER A 17 -39.43 -7.28 -30.15
CA SER A 17 -38.32 -7.12 -29.20
C SER A 17 -37.89 -5.66 -29.19
N ALA A 18 -38.37 -4.90 -28.21
CA ALA A 18 -37.78 -3.62 -27.87
C ALA A 18 -36.35 -3.88 -27.34
N ASN A 19 -35.35 -3.59 -28.15
CA ASN A 19 -33.97 -3.46 -27.68
C ASN A 19 -33.88 -2.24 -26.77
N VAL A 20 -34.00 -2.46 -25.46
CA VAL A 20 -33.56 -1.52 -24.47
C VAL A 20 -32.02 -1.71 -24.42
N GLY A 21 -31.32 -0.83 -25.11
CA GLY A 21 -29.86 -0.72 -25.00
C GLY A 21 -29.53 -0.26 -23.61
N PHE A 22 -29.18 -1.18 -22.73
CA PHE A 22 -28.35 -0.86 -21.58
C PHE A 22 -26.97 -0.55 -22.13
N ALA A 23 -26.59 0.73 -22.12
CA ALA A 23 -25.20 1.12 -22.19
C ALA A 23 -24.58 0.67 -20.88
N GLU A 24 -24.07 -0.56 -20.85
CA GLU A 24 -23.07 -0.97 -19.89
C GLU A 24 -21.80 -0.19 -20.25
N ASP A 25 -21.52 0.86 -19.48
CA ASP A 25 -20.14 1.35 -19.30
C ASP A 25 -19.36 0.21 -18.63
N ALA A 26 -19.06 -0.81 -19.41
CA ALA A 26 -18.12 -1.85 -19.04
C ALA A 26 -16.76 -1.19 -18.92
N VAL A 27 -16.37 -0.84 -17.69
CA VAL A 27 -14.95 -0.74 -17.32
C VAL A 27 -14.36 -2.10 -17.66
N GLY A 28 -13.75 -2.19 -18.84
CA GLY A 28 -13.23 -3.42 -19.39
C GLY A 28 -12.13 -3.99 -18.50
N LEU A 29 -12.51 -4.90 -17.65
CA LEU A 29 -11.61 -5.89 -17.04
C LEU A 29 -11.21 -6.87 -18.17
N ASP A 30 -10.25 -6.48 -18.98
CA ASP A 30 -9.62 -7.40 -19.93
C ASP A 30 -8.69 -8.36 -19.18
N LEU A 31 -9.29 -9.43 -18.67
CA LEU A 31 -8.58 -10.55 -18.01
C LEU A 31 -7.80 -11.41 -19.01
N ASN A 32 -7.87 -11.14 -20.32
CA ASN A 32 -7.37 -12.03 -21.36
C ASN A 32 -6.10 -11.50 -22.08
N SER A 33 -5.50 -10.40 -21.66
CA SER A 33 -4.31 -9.83 -22.31
C SER A 33 -2.99 -10.55 -21.95
N GLY A 34 -3.03 -11.79 -21.53
CA GLY A 34 -1.87 -12.62 -21.17
C GLY A 34 -1.07 -13.18 -22.34
N ARG A 35 -1.54 -13.08 -23.57
CA ARG A 35 -0.84 -13.62 -24.76
C ARG A 35 -1.08 -12.75 -25.98
N GLY A 36 -0.03 -12.10 -26.43
CA GLY A 36 0.07 -11.54 -27.79
C GLY A 36 -0.13 -10.05 -27.86
N GLY A 37 0.90 -9.34 -28.19
CA GLY A 37 1.06 -8.24 -29.11
C GLY A 37 -0.01 -7.16 -29.24
N GLU A 38 -0.92 -6.97 -28.30
CA GLU A 38 -1.84 -5.86 -28.33
C GLU A 38 -1.17 -4.60 -27.81
N GLY A 39 -1.05 -3.68 -28.70
CA GLY A 39 -0.56 -2.36 -28.74
C GLY A 39 -0.09 -1.76 -27.41
N GLN A 40 1.23 -1.52 -27.31
CA GLN A 40 1.73 -0.52 -26.39
C GLN A 40 0.87 0.74 -26.59
N ARG A 41 0.08 1.11 -25.58
CA ARG A 41 -0.66 2.38 -25.62
C ARG A 41 0.35 3.49 -25.90
N VAL A 42 0.11 4.26 -26.95
CA VAL A 42 0.91 5.42 -27.28
C VAL A 42 0.69 6.44 -26.16
N ASP A 43 1.77 6.89 -25.54
CA ASP A 43 1.73 7.99 -24.60
C ASP A 43 1.66 9.30 -25.38
N ASP A 44 0.46 9.84 -25.50
CA ASP A 44 0.19 11.14 -26.15
C ASP A 44 0.30 12.31 -25.16
N GLY A 45 0.69 12.04 -23.94
CA GLY A 45 0.86 13.05 -22.88
C GLY A 45 -0.45 13.56 -22.25
N THR A 46 -1.62 13.12 -22.71
CA THR A 46 -2.93 13.59 -22.22
C THR A 46 -3.40 12.88 -20.96
N GLU A 47 -2.87 11.68 -20.69
CA GLU A 47 -3.28 10.84 -19.57
C GLU A 47 -2.21 10.78 -18.47
N PHE A 48 -2.69 10.66 -17.22
CA PHE A 48 -1.90 10.24 -16.07
C PHE A 48 -2.27 8.80 -15.76
N ARG A 49 -1.46 7.86 -16.27
CA ARG A 49 -1.75 6.42 -16.25
C ARG A 49 -1.09 5.76 -15.07
N VAL A 50 -1.90 5.34 -14.10
CA VAL A 50 -1.44 4.75 -12.82
C VAL A 50 -1.48 3.23 -12.87
N CYS A 51 -0.38 2.60 -12.45
CA CYS A 51 -0.31 1.17 -12.13
C CYS A 51 -0.78 0.99 -10.69
N ALA A 52 -1.87 0.27 -10.46
CA ALA A 52 -2.45 0.12 -9.13
C ALA A 52 -2.94 -1.31 -8.88
N ASP A 53 -3.03 -1.69 -7.62
CA ASP A 53 -3.70 -2.93 -7.23
C ASP A 53 -5.22 -2.73 -7.24
N GLN A 54 -5.93 -3.72 -7.75
CA GLN A 54 -7.38 -3.67 -7.87
C GLN A 54 -8.13 -3.96 -6.58
N ASP A 55 -7.45 -4.46 -5.54
CA ASP A 55 -8.06 -4.89 -4.28
C ASP A 55 -7.08 -4.83 -3.11
N LEU A 56 -6.37 -3.72 -2.91
CA LEU A 56 -5.40 -3.51 -1.83
C LEU A 56 -5.73 -2.27 -1.01
N MET A 57 -6.91 -2.29 -0.36
CA MET A 57 -7.21 -1.23 0.61
C MET A 57 -6.21 -1.24 1.78
N PRO A 58 -5.81 -0.09 2.31
CA PRO A 58 -6.30 1.26 2.02
C PRO A 58 -5.63 1.97 0.84
N PHE A 59 -4.69 1.33 0.13
CA PHE A 59 -3.91 1.96 -0.94
C PHE A 59 -4.74 2.20 -2.20
N SER A 60 -5.26 1.13 -2.80
CA SER A 60 -6.04 1.22 -4.03
C SER A 60 -7.05 0.06 -4.15
N ASN A 61 -8.10 0.30 -4.93
CA ASN A 61 -8.99 -0.73 -5.41
C ASN A 61 -9.56 -0.34 -6.80
N SER A 62 -10.25 -1.27 -7.45
CA SER A 62 -10.88 -1.03 -8.76
C SER A 62 -11.97 0.04 -8.74
N LYS A 63 -12.55 0.33 -7.56
CA LYS A 63 -13.52 1.41 -7.35
C LYS A 63 -12.86 2.77 -7.07
N GLN A 64 -11.52 2.82 -7.03
CA GLN A 64 -10.74 4.03 -6.78
C GLN A 64 -11.02 4.68 -5.41
N GLU A 65 -11.22 3.85 -4.39
CA GLU A 65 -11.57 4.28 -3.04
C GLU A 65 -10.35 4.37 -2.10
N GLY A 66 -9.16 3.92 -2.50
CA GLY A 66 -7.97 3.97 -1.68
C GLY A 66 -7.33 5.36 -1.61
N PHE A 67 -6.51 5.60 -0.59
CA PHE A 67 -5.87 6.91 -0.42
C PHE A 67 -4.88 7.22 -1.56
N GLU A 68 -4.21 6.22 -2.12
CA GLU A 68 -3.35 6.43 -3.30
C GLU A 68 -4.16 6.78 -4.55
N ASN A 69 -5.39 6.24 -4.68
CA ASN A 69 -6.31 6.68 -5.73
C ASN A 69 -6.66 8.16 -5.57
N LYS A 70 -6.94 8.62 -4.32
CA LYS A 70 -7.26 10.02 -4.04
C LYS A 70 -6.07 10.95 -4.28
N ILE A 71 -4.86 10.52 -3.92
CA ILE A 71 -3.65 11.28 -4.24
C ILE A 71 -3.42 11.34 -5.75
N ALA A 72 -3.63 10.23 -6.48
CA ALA A 72 -3.53 10.22 -7.94
C ALA A 72 -4.53 11.18 -8.61
N GLU A 73 -5.76 11.30 -8.09
CA GLU A 73 -6.76 12.28 -8.53
C GLU A 73 -6.23 13.73 -8.38
N VAL A 74 -5.61 14.03 -7.23
CA VAL A 74 -5.02 15.36 -6.96
C VAL A 74 -3.90 15.67 -7.94
N ILE A 75 -2.97 14.73 -8.14
CA ILE A 75 -1.81 14.91 -9.03
C ILE A 75 -2.26 15.01 -10.49
N ALA A 76 -3.15 14.14 -10.96
CA ALA A 76 -3.66 14.19 -12.33
C ALA A 76 -4.36 15.52 -12.64
N LYS A 77 -5.18 16.01 -11.70
CA LYS A 77 -5.86 17.31 -11.80
C LYS A 77 -4.87 18.47 -11.86
N ASP A 78 -3.84 18.46 -11.01
CA ASP A 78 -2.80 19.50 -11.00
C ASP A 78 -2.02 19.55 -12.32
N LEU A 79 -1.77 18.38 -12.91
CA LEU A 79 -1.09 18.25 -14.21
C LEU A 79 -2.01 18.52 -15.43
N GLY A 80 -3.31 18.75 -15.22
CA GLY A 80 -4.29 18.90 -16.30
C GLY A 80 -4.47 17.65 -17.15
N LYS A 81 -4.24 16.45 -16.58
CA LYS A 81 -4.29 15.17 -17.28
C LYS A 81 -5.50 14.32 -16.86
N LYS A 82 -6.01 13.53 -17.81
CA LYS A 82 -7.02 12.53 -17.50
C LYS A 82 -6.40 11.39 -16.71
N LEU A 83 -6.97 11.08 -15.52
CA LEU A 83 -6.55 9.94 -14.72
C LEU A 83 -7.06 8.64 -15.33
N THR A 84 -6.17 7.67 -15.54
CA THR A 84 -6.52 6.31 -15.96
C THR A 84 -5.70 5.28 -15.19
N TYR A 85 -6.19 4.05 -15.13
CA TYR A 85 -5.57 2.98 -14.36
C TYR A 85 -5.26 1.76 -15.21
N GLN A 86 -4.15 1.10 -14.88
CA GLN A 86 -3.89 -0.29 -15.18
C GLN A 86 -3.90 -1.05 -13.88
N PHE A 87 -4.94 -1.83 -13.65
CA PHE A 87 -5.04 -2.65 -12.45
C PHE A 87 -4.33 -3.99 -12.63
N TRP A 88 -3.60 -4.37 -11.60
CA TRP A 88 -2.93 -5.66 -11.48
C TRP A 88 -2.70 -5.94 -10.00
N TYR A 89 -2.73 -7.20 -9.57
CA TYR A 89 -2.41 -7.52 -8.18
C TYR A 89 -0.96 -7.18 -7.85
N ASP A 90 -0.72 -6.41 -6.78
CA ASP A 90 0.62 -6.06 -6.30
C ASP A 90 1.28 -7.26 -5.62
N ARG A 91 1.96 -8.05 -6.44
CA ARG A 91 2.76 -9.21 -6.06
C ARG A 91 3.89 -9.40 -7.07
N MET A 92 4.66 -10.49 -6.91
CA MET A 92 5.77 -10.80 -7.79
C MET A 92 5.41 -10.62 -9.28
N GLY A 93 6.16 -9.76 -9.96
CA GLY A 93 5.94 -9.44 -11.37
C GLY A 93 5.04 -8.23 -11.64
N PHE A 94 4.55 -7.52 -10.62
CA PHE A 94 3.72 -6.33 -10.78
C PHE A 94 4.35 -5.33 -11.74
N LEU A 95 5.56 -4.82 -11.45
CA LEU A 95 6.26 -3.86 -12.32
C LEU A 95 6.51 -4.40 -13.73
N ARG A 96 6.86 -5.68 -13.85
CA ARG A 96 7.12 -6.30 -15.15
C ARG A 96 5.88 -6.32 -16.03
N ASN A 97 4.71 -6.63 -15.44
CA ASN A 97 3.47 -6.80 -16.17
C ASN A 97 2.68 -5.48 -16.36
N THR A 98 3.08 -4.41 -15.69
CA THR A 98 2.41 -3.10 -15.73
C THR A 98 3.34 -2.01 -16.28
N LEU A 99 4.16 -1.41 -15.45
CA LEU A 99 5.02 -0.28 -15.78
C LEU A 99 6.03 -0.60 -16.89
N ASN A 100 6.74 -1.73 -16.78
CA ASN A 100 7.76 -2.14 -17.74
C ASN A 100 7.14 -2.61 -19.07
N ALA A 101 5.93 -3.14 -19.03
CA ALA A 101 5.13 -3.47 -20.21
C ALA A 101 4.46 -2.23 -20.84
N LYS A 102 4.72 -1.00 -20.33
CA LYS A 102 4.17 0.28 -20.81
C LYS A 102 2.64 0.35 -20.81
N ARG A 103 1.97 -0.42 -19.94
CA ARG A 103 0.52 -0.37 -19.77
C ARG A 103 0.08 0.82 -18.93
N CYS A 104 0.97 1.32 -18.09
CA CYS A 104 0.84 2.49 -17.23
C CYS A 104 2.19 3.20 -17.12
N ASP A 105 2.25 4.34 -16.44
CA ASP A 105 3.43 5.18 -16.41
C ASP A 105 3.93 5.52 -15.01
N VAL A 106 3.07 5.35 -13.99
CA VAL A 106 3.36 5.73 -12.62
C VAL A 106 2.89 4.64 -11.66
N VAL A 107 3.73 4.29 -10.69
CA VAL A 107 3.37 3.51 -9.49
C VAL A 107 3.29 4.48 -8.33
N MET A 108 2.23 4.43 -7.51
CA MET A 108 2.03 5.40 -6.44
C MET A 108 2.92 5.12 -5.23
N GLY A 109 2.78 3.96 -4.60
CA GLY A 109 3.45 3.63 -3.34
C GLY A 109 4.73 2.81 -3.52
N THR A 110 5.89 3.47 -3.64
CA THR A 110 7.19 2.78 -3.61
C THR A 110 8.12 3.45 -2.61
N THR A 111 9.10 2.72 -2.09
CA THR A 111 10.13 3.31 -1.24
C THR A 111 11.04 4.23 -2.08
N GLN A 112 11.55 5.30 -1.46
CA GLN A 112 12.43 6.27 -2.11
C GLN A 112 13.71 5.62 -2.66
N ASP A 113 14.19 4.55 -2.05
CA ASP A 113 15.41 3.82 -2.38
C ASP A 113 15.21 2.63 -3.35
N ASN A 114 14.08 2.59 -4.07
CA ASN A 114 13.79 1.50 -5.00
C ASN A 114 14.64 1.59 -6.27
N ASP A 115 15.68 0.77 -6.35
CA ASP A 115 16.62 0.72 -7.47
C ASP A 115 16.01 0.32 -8.82
N ALA A 116 14.84 -0.30 -8.85
CA ALA A 116 14.19 -0.70 -10.09
C ALA A 116 13.54 0.50 -10.81
N LEU A 117 13.33 1.63 -10.12
CA LEU A 117 12.56 2.78 -10.55
C LEU A 117 13.39 4.08 -10.54
N ARG A 118 12.89 5.10 -11.19
CA ARG A 118 13.16 6.49 -10.86
C ARG A 118 12.08 6.94 -9.90
N THR A 119 12.46 7.31 -8.68
CA THR A 119 11.54 7.71 -7.63
C THR A 119 11.39 9.23 -7.55
N SER A 120 10.22 9.68 -7.17
CA SER A 120 9.94 11.08 -6.88
C SER A 120 10.57 11.53 -5.56
N LYS A 121 10.49 12.83 -5.27
CA LYS A 121 10.51 13.28 -3.88
C LYS A 121 9.49 12.48 -3.07
N PRO A 122 9.81 12.13 -1.82
CA PRO A 122 8.83 11.46 -0.99
C PRO A 122 7.65 12.38 -0.71
N TYR A 123 6.44 11.83 -0.75
CA TYR A 123 5.22 12.58 -0.47
C TYR A 123 4.60 12.23 0.88
N TYR A 124 5.07 11.15 1.52
CA TYR A 124 4.86 10.88 2.94
C TYR A 124 5.94 9.96 3.49
N ARG A 125 6.03 9.90 4.82
CA ARG A 125 6.88 8.96 5.56
C ARG A 125 6.03 8.26 6.60
N SER A 126 6.06 6.94 6.64
CA SER A 126 5.34 6.14 7.63
C SER A 126 6.22 5.03 8.16
N GLY A 127 5.79 4.44 9.26
CA GLY A 127 6.47 3.34 9.94
C GLY A 127 5.51 2.24 10.33
N ASN A 128 6.04 1.18 10.95
CA ASN A 128 5.22 0.18 11.60
C ASN A 128 4.51 0.77 12.81
N VAL A 129 3.38 0.17 13.16
CA VAL A 129 2.55 0.57 14.30
C VAL A 129 2.28 -0.61 15.22
N TYR A 130 2.18 -0.32 16.51
CA TYR A 130 1.47 -1.17 17.45
C TYR A 130 -0.02 -0.86 17.34
N VAL A 131 -0.85 -1.90 17.30
CA VAL A 131 -2.30 -1.78 17.35
C VAL A 131 -2.82 -2.73 18.42
N TRP A 132 -3.70 -2.24 19.29
CA TRP A 132 -4.36 -3.07 20.31
C TRP A 132 -5.79 -2.58 20.59
N ARG A 133 -6.62 -3.45 21.14
CA ARG A 133 -7.98 -3.07 21.54
C ARG A 133 -7.93 -2.11 22.73
N LYS A 134 -8.72 -1.03 22.72
CA LYS A 134 -8.77 -0.05 23.83
C LYS A 134 -9.12 -0.72 25.16
N GLU A 135 -10.00 -1.73 25.16
CA GLU A 135 -10.40 -2.48 26.34
C GLU A 135 -9.24 -3.18 27.07
N SER A 136 -8.14 -3.47 26.37
CA SER A 136 -6.96 -4.10 26.98
C SER A 136 -6.22 -3.17 27.94
N ASN A 137 -6.46 -1.86 27.88
CA ASN A 137 -5.80 -0.84 28.69
C ASN A 137 -4.26 -0.94 28.70
N TYR A 138 -3.67 -1.36 27.59
CA TYR A 138 -2.21 -1.43 27.43
C TYR A 138 -1.60 -0.04 27.29
N ASN A 139 -0.38 0.12 27.81
CA ASN A 139 0.45 1.29 27.59
C ASN A 139 1.73 0.89 26.86
N ILE A 140 1.61 0.72 25.54
CA ILE A 140 2.74 0.32 24.68
C ILE A 140 3.30 1.57 24.03
N THR A 141 4.56 1.90 24.33
CA THR A 141 5.24 3.10 23.82
C THR A 141 6.50 2.80 23.03
N ASN A 142 7.15 1.67 23.31
CA ASN A 142 8.39 1.20 22.68
C ASN A 142 8.52 -0.32 22.85
N TRP A 143 9.61 -0.88 22.36
CA TRP A 143 9.89 -2.32 22.43
C TRP A 143 10.09 -2.86 23.86
N ASP A 144 10.44 -2.01 24.84
CA ASP A 144 10.61 -2.40 26.25
C ASP A 144 9.30 -2.37 27.05
N SER A 145 8.19 -1.97 26.42
CA SER A 145 6.90 -1.87 27.12
C SER A 145 6.46 -3.23 27.68
N PRO A 146 6.27 -3.36 29.01
CA PRO A 146 5.92 -4.65 29.63
C PRO A 146 4.63 -5.29 29.07
N ASP A 147 3.73 -4.46 28.55
CA ASP A 147 2.45 -4.91 28.00
C ASP A 147 2.62 -5.73 26.71
N LEU A 148 3.76 -5.61 26.00
CA LEU A 148 4.09 -6.46 24.86
C LEU A 148 4.24 -7.95 25.25
N LYS A 149 4.52 -8.25 26.52
CA LYS A 149 4.68 -9.63 27.01
C LYS A 149 3.38 -10.26 27.54
N LYS A 150 2.26 -9.50 27.54
CA LYS A 150 1.00 -9.96 28.16
C LYS A 150 0.12 -10.81 27.25
N GLY A 151 0.42 -10.90 25.96
CA GLY A 151 -0.43 -11.63 25.01
C GLY A 151 0.27 -11.99 23.72
N PHE A 152 -0.51 -12.48 22.77
CA PHE A 152 -0.02 -12.85 21.46
C PHE A 152 0.13 -11.62 20.54
N ILE A 153 1.28 -11.54 19.87
CA ILE A 153 1.62 -10.47 18.96
C ILE A 153 1.51 -10.98 17.52
N GLY A 154 0.50 -10.51 16.78
CA GLY A 154 0.40 -10.76 15.34
C GLY A 154 1.42 -9.89 14.59
N VAL A 155 2.24 -10.52 13.75
CA VAL A 155 3.26 -9.84 12.95
C VAL A 155 3.45 -10.55 11.62
N VAL A 156 3.73 -9.79 10.56
CA VAL A 156 4.09 -10.40 9.27
C VAL A 156 5.45 -11.06 9.41
N GLY A 157 5.52 -12.36 9.15
CA GLY A 157 6.74 -13.15 9.26
C GLY A 157 7.83 -12.61 8.34
N GLN A 158 9.08 -12.60 8.82
CA GLN A 158 10.25 -12.07 8.09
C GLN A 158 10.16 -10.56 7.75
N SER A 159 9.21 -9.83 8.34
CA SER A 159 9.22 -8.36 8.24
C SER A 159 10.35 -7.76 9.09
N PRO A 160 10.77 -6.51 8.83
CA PRO A 160 11.78 -5.83 9.63
C PRO A 160 11.46 -5.80 11.14
N ALA A 161 10.19 -5.75 11.51
CA ALA A 161 9.75 -5.74 12.91
C ALA A 161 10.11 -7.02 13.69
N THR A 162 10.39 -8.14 13.01
CA THR A 162 10.79 -9.39 13.69
C THR A 162 12.17 -9.31 14.34
N ILE A 163 13.01 -8.36 13.93
CA ILE A 163 14.35 -8.18 14.48
C ILE A 163 14.29 -7.58 15.88
N PRO A 164 13.69 -6.37 16.10
CA PRO A 164 13.55 -5.86 17.45
C PRO A 164 12.69 -6.77 18.34
N MET A 165 11.72 -7.50 17.81
CA MET A 165 11.01 -8.51 18.59
C MET A 165 11.94 -9.59 19.15
N ASN A 166 12.93 -10.04 18.36
CA ASN A 166 13.93 -11.00 18.83
C ASN A 166 14.84 -10.39 19.90
N ASP A 167 15.27 -9.15 19.71
CA ASP A 167 16.19 -8.46 20.62
C ASP A 167 15.54 -8.14 21.99
N HIS A 168 14.22 -8.08 22.04
CA HIS A 168 13.41 -7.83 23.25
C HIS A 168 12.69 -9.07 23.82
N ASP A 169 13.09 -10.27 23.39
CA ASP A 169 12.51 -11.56 23.84
C ASP A 169 10.99 -11.70 23.61
N LEU A 170 10.50 -11.16 22.48
CA LEU A 170 9.07 -11.18 22.14
C LEU A 170 8.70 -12.27 21.14
N ILE A 171 9.67 -13.01 20.59
CA ILE A 171 9.41 -14.03 19.57
C ILE A 171 8.55 -15.18 20.10
N GLY A 172 8.66 -15.50 21.38
CA GLY A 172 7.81 -16.52 22.02
C GLY A 172 6.32 -16.19 21.99
N ASN A 173 5.98 -14.91 21.92
CA ASN A 173 4.60 -14.41 21.86
C ASN A 173 4.12 -14.18 20.41
N ALA A 174 5.01 -14.32 19.41
CA ALA A 174 4.69 -14.03 18.03
C ALA A 174 3.68 -15.01 17.43
N ARG A 175 2.73 -14.46 16.68
CA ARG A 175 1.86 -15.18 15.75
C ARG A 175 2.19 -14.70 14.35
N PRO A 176 2.97 -15.49 13.57
CA PRO A 176 3.43 -15.04 12.26
C PRO A 176 2.31 -15.13 11.22
N TYR A 177 2.14 -14.05 10.48
CA TYR A 177 1.29 -13.96 9.31
C TYR A 177 2.11 -14.07 8.03
N ARG A 178 1.49 -14.45 6.92
CA ARG A 178 2.20 -14.64 5.65
C ARG A 178 2.74 -13.32 5.12
N GLN A 179 3.98 -13.34 4.64
CA GLN A 179 4.61 -12.19 3.99
C GLN A 179 3.99 -11.89 2.63
N GLN A 180 3.72 -12.93 1.84
CA GLN A 180 3.05 -12.76 0.56
C GLN A 180 1.55 -12.63 0.77
N ARG A 181 0.95 -11.63 0.12
CA ARG A 181 -0.48 -11.42 0.13
C ARG A 181 -1.22 -12.66 -0.38
N ASP A 182 -2.12 -13.17 0.44
CA ASP A 182 -3.08 -14.19 0.06
C ASP A 182 -4.34 -13.50 -0.49
N LEU A 183 -4.64 -13.68 -1.76
CA LEU A 183 -5.79 -13.05 -2.41
C LEU A 183 -7.15 -13.59 -1.92
N ASN A 184 -7.15 -14.67 -1.14
CA ASN A 184 -8.35 -15.20 -0.51
C ASN A 184 -8.63 -14.55 0.85
N LEU A 185 -7.72 -13.72 1.37
CA LEU A 185 -7.86 -12.99 2.62
C LEU A 185 -7.97 -11.48 2.36
N PRO A 186 -8.86 -10.77 3.09
CA PRO A 186 -8.94 -9.33 2.97
C PRO A 186 -7.64 -8.68 3.47
N PRO A 187 -7.25 -7.51 2.98
CA PRO A 187 -6.06 -6.79 3.48
C PRO A 187 -6.13 -6.46 4.99
N SER A 188 -7.32 -6.50 5.58
CA SER A 188 -7.59 -6.24 7.01
C SER A 188 -7.30 -7.43 7.92
N TYR A 189 -7.03 -8.62 7.40
CA TYR A 189 -7.04 -9.90 8.14
C TYR A 189 -6.30 -9.86 9.49
N LEU A 190 -5.15 -9.18 9.58
CA LEU A 190 -4.39 -9.04 10.82
C LEU A 190 -5.16 -8.23 11.89
N ILE A 191 -5.81 -7.14 11.46
CA ILE A 191 -6.61 -6.27 12.34
C ILE A 191 -7.96 -6.95 12.67
N ASP A 192 -8.50 -7.74 11.75
CA ASP A 192 -9.71 -8.54 12.00
C ASP A 192 -9.48 -9.61 13.07
N ASP A 193 -8.31 -10.26 13.05
CA ASP A 193 -7.95 -11.24 14.08
C ASP A 193 -7.70 -10.57 15.44
N LEU A 194 -7.14 -9.36 15.44
CA LEU A 194 -7.06 -8.54 16.65
C LEU A 194 -8.46 -8.21 17.20
N ALA A 195 -9.42 -7.86 16.34
CA ALA A 195 -10.79 -7.58 16.74
C ALA A 195 -11.50 -8.81 17.30
N LYS A 196 -11.22 -10.01 16.76
CA LYS A 196 -11.76 -11.30 17.21
C LYS A 196 -11.09 -11.86 18.45
N LYS A 197 -10.04 -11.23 18.98
CA LYS A 197 -9.24 -11.68 20.13
C LYS A 197 -8.39 -12.94 19.86
N GLU A 198 -8.11 -13.24 18.58
CA GLU A 198 -7.17 -14.30 18.19
C GLU A 198 -5.71 -13.90 18.49
N ILE A 199 -5.45 -12.58 18.48
CA ILE A 199 -4.23 -11.94 18.96
C ILE A 199 -4.58 -10.77 19.87
N ASP A 200 -3.61 -10.31 20.66
CA ASP A 200 -3.81 -9.22 21.63
C ASP A 200 -3.23 -7.89 21.14
N ILE A 201 -2.16 -7.98 20.37
CA ILE A 201 -1.44 -6.85 19.79
C ILE A 201 -1.15 -7.20 18.32
N ALA A 202 -1.27 -6.22 17.43
CA ALA A 202 -0.81 -6.36 16.05
C ALA A 202 0.36 -5.41 15.79
N ILE A 203 1.39 -5.90 15.13
CA ILE A 203 2.46 -5.08 14.54
C ILE A 203 2.23 -5.08 13.04
N ALA A 204 1.82 -3.92 12.52
CA ALA A 204 1.41 -3.75 11.14
C ALA A 204 2.11 -2.56 10.48
N TRP A 205 2.18 -2.56 9.16
CA TRP A 205 2.53 -1.38 8.40
C TRP A 205 1.53 -0.26 8.67
N GLY A 206 2.01 0.96 8.98
CA GLY A 206 1.20 2.09 9.45
C GLY A 206 -0.07 2.34 8.66
N PRO A 207 -0.03 2.52 7.33
CA PRO A 207 -1.23 2.69 6.52
C PRO A 207 -2.28 1.60 6.71
N ILE A 208 -1.87 0.34 6.77
CA ILE A 208 -2.77 -0.81 6.99
C ILE A 208 -3.33 -0.78 8.42
N GLY A 209 -2.44 -0.72 9.40
CA GLY A 209 -2.82 -0.71 10.83
C GLY A 209 -3.73 0.46 11.19
N GLY A 210 -3.38 1.66 10.74
CA GLY A 210 -4.13 2.88 11.02
C GLY A 210 -5.52 2.88 10.39
N TYR A 211 -5.59 2.61 9.09
CA TYR A 211 -6.86 2.61 8.36
C TYR A 211 -7.85 1.57 8.89
N PHE A 212 -7.42 0.31 9.01
CA PHE A 212 -8.33 -0.75 9.45
C PHE A 212 -8.69 -0.64 10.93
N ALA A 213 -7.81 -0.13 11.79
CA ALA A 213 -8.16 0.18 13.18
C ALA A 213 -9.17 1.31 13.28
N LYS A 214 -9.00 2.40 12.50
CA LYS A 214 -9.93 3.55 12.46
C LYS A 214 -11.32 3.13 11.99
N ASN A 215 -11.42 2.21 11.04
CA ASN A 215 -12.67 1.77 10.45
C ASN A 215 -13.23 0.48 11.06
N ASN A 216 -12.64 -0.04 12.15
CA ASN A 216 -13.13 -1.22 12.85
C ASN A 216 -14.26 -0.87 13.82
N LYS A 217 -15.18 -1.81 14.03
CA LYS A 217 -16.26 -1.66 15.04
C LYS A 217 -15.71 -1.78 16.48
N VAL A 218 -14.62 -2.52 16.67
CA VAL A 218 -13.94 -2.63 17.96
C VAL A 218 -13.00 -1.44 18.11
N PRO A 219 -13.14 -0.60 19.15
CA PRO A 219 -12.24 0.53 19.37
C PRO A 219 -10.79 0.08 19.59
N MET A 220 -9.88 0.65 18.85
CA MET A 220 -8.46 0.32 18.89
C MET A 220 -7.59 1.55 19.15
N GLU A 221 -6.45 1.34 19.77
CA GLU A 221 -5.34 2.29 19.82
C GLU A 221 -4.32 1.94 18.74
N VAL A 222 -3.76 2.98 18.14
CA VAL A 222 -2.70 2.87 17.13
C VAL A 222 -1.55 3.77 17.54
N ARG A 223 -0.36 3.23 17.59
CA ARG A 223 0.84 4.01 17.93
C ARG A 223 2.00 3.63 17.02
N LEU A 224 2.61 4.64 16.39
CA LEU A 224 3.85 4.45 15.64
C LEU A 224 4.94 3.87 16.55
N ILE A 225 5.60 2.83 16.07
CA ILE A 225 6.76 2.25 16.73
C ILE A 225 7.90 3.25 16.63
N PRO A 226 8.60 3.61 17.73
CA PRO A 226 9.79 4.43 17.65
C PRO A 226 10.84 3.81 16.73
N GLU A 227 11.60 4.63 16.00
CA GLU A 227 12.65 4.14 15.14
C GLU A 227 13.67 3.30 15.92
N TYR A 228 13.97 2.11 15.40
CA TYR A 228 14.89 1.19 16.05
C TYR A 228 16.34 1.64 15.86
N GLU A 229 17.08 1.86 16.95
CA GLU A 229 18.38 2.52 16.94
C GLU A 229 19.59 1.57 16.79
N ASN A 230 19.38 0.28 16.56
CA ASN A 230 20.48 -0.66 16.43
C ASN A 230 21.23 -0.44 15.10
N ALA A 231 22.41 0.21 15.20
CA ALA A 231 23.23 0.57 14.04
C ALA A 231 23.68 -0.64 13.20
N ASP A 232 23.95 -1.78 13.84
CA ASP A 232 24.40 -2.98 13.13
C ASP A 232 23.27 -3.57 12.27
N HIS A 233 22.05 -3.55 12.76
CA HIS A 233 20.88 -3.99 12.02
C HIS A 233 20.54 -3.00 10.90
N ILE A 234 20.69 -1.69 11.12
CA ILE A 234 20.50 -0.67 10.09
C ILE A 234 21.49 -0.89 8.93
N GLN A 235 22.76 -1.14 9.22
CA GLN A 235 23.79 -1.42 8.20
C GLN A 235 23.47 -2.63 7.33
N ARG A 236 22.74 -3.60 7.88
CA ARG A 236 22.30 -4.82 7.16
C ARG A 236 20.95 -4.69 6.50
N ALA A 237 20.41 -3.49 6.36
CA ALA A 237 19.04 -3.21 5.94
C ALA A 237 17.98 -3.89 6.83
N LYS A 238 18.31 -4.12 8.09
CA LYS A 238 17.48 -4.77 9.09
C LYS A 238 17.16 -3.78 10.21
N GLY A 239 15.99 -3.86 10.78
CA GLY A 239 15.57 -2.98 11.89
C GLY A 239 15.12 -1.59 11.49
N LYS A 240 15.04 -1.28 10.19
CA LYS A 240 14.41 -0.04 9.72
C LYS A 240 12.91 -0.12 9.98
N GLU A 241 12.36 0.89 10.62
CA GLU A 241 10.93 0.94 10.98
C GLU A 241 10.15 1.94 10.14
N TYR A 242 10.84 2.90 9.50
CA TYR A 242 10.24 3.99 8.73
C TYR A 242 10.77 4.03 7.32
N TRP A 243 9.90 4.40 6.38
CA TRP A 243 10.25 4.58 4.98
C TRP A 243 9.64 5.87 4.43
N ASN A 244 10.46 6.61 3.69
CA ASN A 244 9.96 7.62 2.77
C ASN A 244 9.27 6.93 1.60
N ILE A 245 8.04 7.33 1.32
CA ILE A 245 7.23 6.78 0.23
C ILE A 245 7.13 7.79 -0.90
N SER A 246 7.42 7.31 -2.09
CA SER A 246 7.55 8.07 -3.33
C SER A 246 6.66 7.48 -4.43
N MET A 247 6.42 8.25 -5.47
CA MET A 247 5.91 7.72 -6.73
C MET A 247 7.08 7.21 -7.57
N GLY A 248 6.85 6.16 -8.36
CA GLY A 248 7.87 5.57 -9.22
C GLY A 248 7.50 5.63 -10.69
N VAL A 249 8.48 5.95 -11.55
CA VAL A 249 8.36 5.86 -13.01
C VAL A 249 9.52 5.03 -13.57
N ARG A 250 9.48 4.70 -14.87
CA ARG A 250 10.63 4.06 -15.52
C ARG A 250 11.87 4.94 -15.42
N LYS A 251 13.04 4.35 -15.27
CA LYS A 251 14.32 5.10 -15.07
C LYS A 251 14.59 6.20 -16.09
N LYS A 252 14.13 6.00 -17.32
CA LYS A 252 14.33 6.95 -18.44
C LYS A 252 13.33 8.10 -18.47
N ASP A 253 12.21 8.02 -17.76
CA ASP A 253 11.12 8.99 -17.80
C ASP A 253 11.42 10.21 -16.90
N LYS A 254 12.51 10.94 -17.19
CA LYS A 254 13.00 12.07 -16.38
C LYS A 254 12.01 13.23 -16.33
N GLU A 255 11.53 13.66 -17.49
CA GLU A 255 10.60 14.78 -17.61
C GLU A 255 9.30 14.54 -16.86
N ARG A 256 8.76 13.32 -16.96
CA ARG A 256 7.57 12.94 -16.19
C ARG A 256 7.82 13.04 -14.69
N MET A 257 9.00 12.61 -14.22
CA MET A 257 9.36 12.68 -12.81
C MET A 257 9.46 14.13 -12.32
N GLU A 258 10.00 15.04 -13.13
CA GLU A 258 10.07 16.47 -12.79
C GLU A 258 8.67 17.08 -12.64
N LEU A 259 7.76 16.76 -13.56
CA LEU A 259 6.36 17.19 -13.46
C LEU A 259 5.68 16.65 -12.19
N ILE A 260 5.90 15.37 -11.85
CA ILE A 260 5.35 14.75 -10.64
C ILE A 260 5.92 15.44 -9.40
N ASN A 261 7.22 15.69 -9.32
CA ASN A 261 7.85 16.36 -8.19
C ASN A 261 7.26 17.76 -7.96
N ALA A 262 7.08 18.52 -9.04
CA ALA A 262 6.47 19.83 -8.96
C ALA A 262 4.99 19.78 -8.51
N ALA A 263 4.25 18.76 -8.96
CA ALA A 263 2.86 18.56 -8.55
C ALA A 263 2.76 18.13 -7.06
N ILE A 264 3.68 17.30 -6.56
CA ILE A 264 3.77 16.96 -5.14
C ILE A 264 4.01 18.23 -4.32
N ASP A 265 5.00 19.06 -4.68
CA ASP A 265 5.31 20.30 -3.95
C ASP A 265 4.09 21.22 -3.83
N ARG A 266 3.31 21.38 -4.92
CA ARG A 266 2.10 22.23 -4.91
C ARG A 266 0.92 21.66 -4.12
N ASN A 267 0.91 20.36 -3.87
CA ASN A 267 -0.26 19.68 -3.29
C ASN A 267 0.04 18.96 -1.98
N GLN A 268 1.18 19.19 -1.33
CA GLN A 268 1.58 18.48 -0.12
C GLN A 268 0.52 18.56 0.99
N ASP A 269 -0.10 19.73 1.19
CA ASP A 269 -1.15 19.89 2.21
C ASP A 269 -2.40 19.04 1.92
N LYS A 270 -2.78 18.93 0.63
CA LYS A 270 -3.89 18.05 0.22
C LYS A 270 -3.55 16.59 0.41
N ILE A 271 -2.29 16.21 0.13
CA ILE A 271 -1.80 14.86 0.35
C ILE A 271 -1.85 14.53 1.85
N ASN A 272 -1.32 15.39 2.71
CA ASN A 272 -1.36 15.21 4.16
C ASN A 272 -2.80 15.05 4.66
N LYS A 273 -3.71 15.91 4.19
CA LYS A 273 -5.13 15.80 4.54
C LYS A 273 -5.73 14.45 4.13
N ILE A 274 -5.41 13.93 2.94
CA ILE A 274 -5.89 12.61 2.51
C ILE A 274 -5.36 11.53 3.46
N LEU A 275 -4.09 11.56 3.84
CA LEU A 275 -3.50 10.61 4.77
C LEU A 275 -4.22 10.64 6.13
N ASP A 276 -4.49 11.84 6.67
CA ASP A 276 -5.22 12.03 7.92
C ASP A 276 -6.67 11.52 7.83
N ASP A 277 -7.36 11.83 6.73
CA ASP A 277 -8.74 11.40 6.48
C ASP A 277 -8.83 9.86 6.44
N TYR A 278 -7.80 9.17 5.94
CA TYR A 278 -7.70 7.71 5.93
C TYR A 278 -7.15 7.13 7.24
N GLY A 279 -6.66 7.95 8.17
CA GLY A 279 -6.05 7.49 9.41
C GLY A 279 -4.70 6.82 9.19
N VAL A 280 -3.98 7.25 8.17
CA VAL A 280 -2.61 6.79 7.88
C VAL A 280 -1.64 7.48 8.85
N PRO A 281 -1.00 6.77 9.79
CA PRO A 281 0.01 7.36 10.65
C PRO A 281 1.22 7.77 9.81
N HIS A 282 1.62 9.03 9.91
CA HIS A 282 2.77 9.54 9.17
C HIS A 282 3.59 10.54 9.99
N VAL A 283 4.84 10.70 9.61
CA VAL A 283 5.81 11.62 10.20
C VAL A 283 6.43 12.49 9.10
N PRO A 284 7.12 13.58 9.44
CA PRO A 284 7.82 14.39 8.45
C PRO A 284 8.78 13.54 7.60
N VAL A 285 8.80 13.79 6.29
CA VAL A 285 9.76 13.16 5.38
C VAL A 285 11.17 13.59 5.71
N VAL A 286 12.16 12.71 5.52
CA VAL A 286 13.57 13.04 5.62
C VAL A 286 14.17 13.19 4.23
N ALA A 287 15.21 14.02 4.09
CA ALA A 287 15.79 14.33 2.79
C ALA A 287 16.37 13.09 2.08
N ASP A 288 17.00 12.22 2.86
CA ASP A 288 17.56 10.96 2.37
C ASP A 288 17.23 9.85 3.37
N ASP A 289 16.46 8.88 2.91
CA ASP A 289 16.00 7.73 3.69
C ASP A 289 16.81 6.47 3.36
N SER A 290 17.93 6.61 2.65
CA SER A 290 18.76 5.46 2.33
C SER A 290 19.39 4.87 3.60
N ILE A 291 19.26 3.55 3.76
CA ILE A 291 19.83 2.82 4.90
C ILE A 291 21.34 2.99 4.97
N VAL A 292 22.01 3.05 3.82
CA VAL A 292 23.48 3.21 3.75
C VAL A 292 23.92 4.57 4.31
N LYS A 293 23.20 5.64 3.96
CA LYS A 293 23.56 6.99 4.47
C LYS A 293 23.28 7.13 5.95
N MET A 294 22.12 6.64 6.43
CA MET A 294 21.79 6.65 7.84
C MET A 294 22.81 5.86 8.68
N ALA A 295 23.31 4.74 8.16
CA ALA A 295 24.35 3.95 8.80
C ALA A 295 25.68 4.70 8.87
N HIS A 296 26.08 5.42 7.82
CA HIS A 296 27.29 6.26 7.83
C HIS A 296 27.20 7.41 8.80
N GLU A 297 26.09 8.14 8.83
CA GLU A 297 25.89 9.27 9.75
C GLU A 297 25.93 8.81 11.23
N LYS A 298 25.30 7.69 11.58
CA LYS A 298 25.39 7.12 12.94
C LYS A 298 26.81 6.62 13.29
N SER A 299 27.51 6.01 12.34
CA SER A 299 28.90 5.57 12.52
C SER A 299 29.83 6.75 12.75
N ASP A 300 29.68 7.83 12.02
CA ASP A 300 30.51 9.04 12.17
C ASP A 300 30.20 9.77 13.48
N ALA A 301 28.94 9.84 13.89
CA ALA A 301 28.52 10.39 15.18
C ALA A 301 29.10 9.58 16.36
N SER A 302 29.11 8.25 16.27
CA SER A 302 29.69 7.38 17.30
C SER A 302 31.22 7.50 17.38
N ARG A 303 31.88 7.65 16.23
CA ARG A 303 33.36 7.89 16.20
C ARG A 303 33.73 9.25 16.76
N ALA A 304 32.93 10.28 16.47
CA ALA A 304 33.15 11.62 17.02
C ALA A 304 32.98 11.67 18.55
N ALA A 305 32.09 10.84 19.11
CA ALA A 305 31.87 10.74 20.55
C ALA A 305 33.00 9.99 21.31
N VAL A 306 33.83 9.21 20.61
CA VAL A 306 34.91 8.38 21.19
C VAL A 306 36.27 9.08 21.16
N VAL A 307 36.44 10.23 20.46
CA VAL A 307 37.71 10.98 20.47
C VAL A 307 37.86 11.69 21.83
N PRO A 308 38.80 11.27 22.69
CA PRO A 308 39.06 12.00 23.94
C PRO A 308 39.54 13.39 23.57
N LYS A 309 38.97 14.41 24.22
CA LYS A 309 39.55 15.75 24.19
C LYS A 309 40.99 15.64 24.75
N SER A 310 41.98 15.75 23.88
CA SER A 310 43.37 15.94 24.31
C SER A 310 43.44 17.27 25.02
N GLU A 311 43.71 17.22 26.34
CA GLU A 311 44.13 18.36 27.11
C GLU A 311 45.51 18.85 26.66
#